data_eb1ed91036b166ebc18fd1fc7b8d7196
#
_entry.id   eb1ed91036b166ebc18fd1fc7b8d7196
#
_cell.length_a   1.000
_cell.length_b   1.000
_cell.length_c   1.000
_cell.angle_alpha   90.00
_cell.angle_beta   90.00
_cell.angle_gamma   90.00
#
_symmetry.space_group_name_H-M   'P 1'
#
loop_
_entity.id
_entity.type
_entity.pdbx_description
1 polymer ?
#
loop_
_entity_poly.entity_id
_entity_poly.type
_entity_poly.pdbx_seq_one_letter_code
_entity_poly.pdbx_strand_id
1 'polypeptide(L)'
;MSFGKLYTYPKAPRSTMVLFVAKYNKLDVEICNAFPIKVYPEKGGVGEEYLSKFHTGKVPALETADGFTVYESNAVAWFLAKQDPNTKLCGSGLKEETTVLRWASFTNYELLPPIMAWIRPIIGRAPSSPEILKTCEEACELTIRAIEKEITGKNYLVGDTLTLADLFVVSGLARGYQYVFTKSWAEKHPVVHEYYMRVRNDKDGIFDSILGSNIIRDEPGGTYPDYDGL
;
A
#
# COMPACT_ATOMS: atom_id res chain seq x y z
N MET A 1 20.18 5.52 -17.74
CA MET A 1 20.48 4.13 -17.31
C MET A 1 19.43 3.77 -16.28
N SER A 2 18.86 2.55 -16.37
CA SER A 2 17.86 2.11 -15.40
C SER A 2 18.44 2.11 -13.99
N PHE A 3 17.66 2.54 -13.01
CA PHE A 3 18.03 2.47 -11.59
C PHE A 3 18.09 1.01 -11.09
N GLY A 4 17.22 0.16 -11.64
CA GLY A 4 17.15 -1.25 -11.27
C GLY A 4 15.81 -1.88 -11.64
N LYS A 5 15.57 -3.08 -11.10
CA LYS A 5 14.37 -3.89 -11.32
C LYS A 5 13.51 -3.94 -10.06
N LEU A 6 12.25 -3.54 -10.18
CA LEU A 6 11.26 -3.63 -9.11
C LEU A 6 10.29 -4.77 -9.41
N TYR A 7 10.37 -5.82 -8.62
CA TYR A 7 9.53 -7.00 -8.74
C TYR A 7 8.23 -6.81 -7.98
N THR A 8 7.10 -6.91 -8.69
CA THR A 8 5.76 -6.74 -8.14
C THR A 8 4.71 -7.40 -9.04
N TYR A 9 3.44 -7.24 -8.68
CA TYR A 9 2.30 -7.51 -9.54
C TYR A 9 1.34 -6.30 -9.51
N PRO A 10 0.44 -6.16 -10.51
CA PRO A 10 -0.47 -5.02 -10.60
C PRO A 10 -1.28 -4.80 -9.33
N LYS A 11 -1.39 -3.54 -8.91
CA LYS A 11 -2.17 -3.12 -7.73
C LYS A 11 -1.84 -3.88 -6.43
N ALA A 12 -0.61 -4.43 -6.32
CA ALA A 12 -0.15 -5.06 -5.10
C ALA A 12 -0.15 -4.05 -3.94
N PRO A 13 -0.90 -4.29 -2.85
CA PRO A 13 -1.12 -3.26 -1.82
C PRO A 13 0.16 -2.78 -1.16
N ARG A 14 1.14 -3.68 -0.96
CA ARG A 14 2.44 -3.34 -0.37
C ARG A 14 3.45 -2.75 -1.38
N SER A 15 3.14 -2.80 -2.68
CA SER A 15 3.99 -2.19 -3.71
C SER A 15 3.55 -0.78 -4.08
N THR A 16 2.32 -0.39 -3.76
CA THR A 16 1.76 0.91 -4.16
C THR A 16 2.63 2.07 -3.68
N MET A 17 3.01 2.10 -2.39
CA MET A 17 3.87 3.15 -1.85
C MET A 17 5.29 3.11 -2.44
N VAL A 18 5.81 1.92 -2.74
CA VAL A 18 7.13 1.75 -3.35
C VAL A 18 7.15 2.33 -4.76
N LEU A 19 6.12 2.01 -5.55
CA LEU A 19 5.93 2.58 -6.89
C LEU A 19 5.74 4.10 -6.85
N PHE A 20 5.00 4.59 -5.84
CA PHE A 20 4.84 6.03 -5.65
C PHE A 20 6.20 6.70 -5.44
N VAL A 21 7.02 6.20 -4.50
CA VAL A 21 8.33 6.78 -4.20
C VAL A 21 9.25 6.74 -5.42
N ALA A 22 9.27 5.63 -6.16
CA ALA A 22 10.06 5.52 -7.38
C ALA A 22 9.67 6.61 -8.40
N LYS A 23 8.37 6.80 -8.64
CA LYS A 23 7.86 7.86 -9.54
C LYS A 23 8.13 9.27 -9.00
N TYR A 24 7.88 9.49 -7.71
CA TYR A 24 8.11 10.78 -7.05
C TYR A 24 9.56 11.25 -7.16
N ASN A 25 10.50 10.35 -6.95
CA ASN A 25 11.94 10.62 -7.08
C ASN A 25 12.44 10.47 -8.53
N LYS A 26 11.55 10.24 -9.49
CA LYS A 26 11.87 10.09 -10.93
C LYS A 26 12.94 9.01 -11.18
N LEU A 27 12.93 7.95 -10.38
CA LEU A 27 13.82 6.82 -10.57
C LEU A 27 13.32 5.95 -11.72
N ASP A 28 14.19 5.70 -12.69
CA ASP A 28 13.90 4.84 -13.84
C ASP A 28 14.03 3.37 -13.42
N VAL A 29 12.93 2.79 -12.92
CA VAL A 29 12.86 1.39 -12.49
C VAL A 29 12.10 0.55 -13.53
N GLU A 30 12.69 -0.58 -13.92
CA GLU A 30 12.02 -1.61 -14.72
C GLU A 30 11.04 -2.39 -13.82
N ILE A 31 9.76 -2.45 -14.20
CA ILE A 31 8.76 -3.24 -13.48
C ILE A 31 8.79 -4.68 -13.97
N CYS A 32 9.16 -5.59 -13.08
CA CYS A 32 9.21 -7.02 -13.35
C CYS A 32 8.02 -7.72 -12.67
N ASN A 33 7.18 -8.41 -13.44
CA ASN A 33 6.06 -9.16 -12.90
C ASN A 33 6.54 -10.33 -12.04
N ALA A 34 6.12 -10.37 -10.80
CA ALA A 34 6.39 -11.47 -9.86
C ALA A 34 5.11 -11.81 -9.09
N PHE A 35 4.66 -13.06 -9.21
CA PHE A 35 3.38 -13.52 -8.69
C PHE A 35 3.57 -14.49 -7.52
N PRO A 36 3.45 -14.03 -6.25
CA PRO A 36 3.59 -14.92 -5.09
C PRO A 36 2.57 -16.04 -5.13
N ILE A 37 3.00 -17.28 -4.86
CA ILE A 37 2.15 -18.49 -4.92
C ILE A 37 0.89 -18.39 -4.05
N LYS A 38 0.97 -17.70 -2.91
CA LYS A 38 -0.20 -17.48 -2.02
C LYS A 38 -1.24 -16.51 -2.55
N VAL A 39 -0.85 -15.72 -3.55
CA VAL A 39 -1.74 -14.72 -4.19
C VAL A 39 -2.26 -15.23 -5.52
N TYR A 40 -1.39 -15.88 -6.29
CA TYR A 40 -1.65 -16.40 -7.64
C TYR A 40 -1.16 -17.84 -7.78
N PRO A 41 -1.84 -18.82 -7.16
CA PRO A 41 -1.42 -20.21 -7.25
C PRO A 41 -1.39 -20.74 -8.69
N GLU A 42 -2.26 -20.20 -9.56
CA GLU A 42 -2.34 -20.55 -10.99
C GLU A 42 -1.12 -20.09 -11.81
N LYS A 43 -0.30 -19.18 -11.28
CA LYS A 43 0.95 -18.71 -11.91
C LYS A 43 2.17 -19.54 -11.50
N GLY A 44 2.02 -20.51 -10.58
CA GLY A 44 3.11 -21.37 -10.15
C GLY A 44 4.16 -20.72 -9.22
N GLY A 45 3.95 -19.45 -8.84
CA GLY A 45 4.86 -18.71 -7.96
C GLY A 45 5.86 -17.82 -8.72
N VAL A 46 6.83 -17.28 -7.99
CA VAL A 46 7.80 -16.28 -8.51
C VAL A 46 9.00 -16.89 -9.28
N GLY A 47 9.19 -18.20 -9.22
CA GLY A 47 10.28 -18.90 -9.91
C GLY A 47 11.59 -18.97 -9.13
N GLU A 48 12.49 -19.88 -9.56
CA GLU A 48 13.76 -20.16 -8.87
C GLU A 48 14.75 -18.99 -8.96
N GLU A 49 14.84 -18.33 -10.10
CA GLU A 49 15.71 -17.16 -10.27
C GLU A 49 15.36 -16.07 -9.26
N TYR A 50 14.07 -15.79 -9.07
CA TYR A 50 13.62 -14.86 -8.04
C TYR A 50 14.00 -15.32 -6.64
N LEU A 51 13.74 -16.60 -6.30
CA LEU A 51 14.01 -17.15 -4.98
C LEU A 51 15.50 -17.21 -4.64
N SER A 52 16.37 -17.29 -5.64
CA SER A 52 17.83 -17.21 -5.42
C SER A 52 18.29 -15.85 -4.88
N LYS A 53 17.51 -14.77 -5.16
CA LYS A 53 17.78 -13.39 -4.71
C LYS A 53 16.91 -13.00 -3.52
N PHE A 54 15.64 -13.45 -3.49
CA PHE A 54 14.62 -13.03 -2.54
C PHE A 54 13.90 -14.25 -1.95
N HIS A 55 14.45 -14.78 -0.88
CA HIS A 55 14.09 -16.09 -0.31
C HIS A 55 12.64 -16.22 0.20
N THR A 56 11.91 -15.11 0.41
CA THR A 56 10.53 -15.14 0.95
C THR A 56 9.47 -15.41 -0.12
N GLY A 57 9.79 -15.26 -1.40
CA GLY A 57 8.82 -15.35 -2.50
C GLY A 57 7.70 -14.33 -2.42
N LYS A 58 7.92 -13.19 -1.74
CA LYS A 58 6.96 -12.09 -1.58
C LYS A 58 7.40 -10.87 -2.37
N VAL A 59 6.47 -9.96 -2.63
CA VAL A 59 6.72 -8.67 -3.28
C VAL A 59 6.23 -7.52 -2.37
N PRO A 60 6.79 -6.29 -2.51
CA PRO A 60 7.81 -5.86 -3.47
C PRO A 60 9.22 -6.34 -3.12
N ALA A 61 10.08 -6.43 -4.16
CA ALA A 61 11.51 -6.61 -4.02
C ALA A 61 12.23 -5.78 -5.08
N LEU A 62 13.42 -5.27 -4.76
CA LEU A 62 14.21 -4.40 -5.63
C LEU A 62 15.62 -4.97 -5.80
N GLU A 63 16.10 -4.96 -7.05
CA GLU A 63 17.48 -5.21 -7.43
C GLU A 63 18.00 -3.97 -8.16
N THR A 64 18.99 -3.29 -7.62
CA THR A 64 19.60 -2.11 -8.26
C THR A 64 20.56 -2.49 -9.38
N ALA A 65 20.90 -1.56 -10.25
CA ALA A 65 21.78 -1.82 -11.39
C ALA A 65 23.20 -2.27 -10.99
N ASP A 66 23.66 -1.96 -9.77
CA ASP A 66 24.94 -2.41 -9.20
C ASP A 66 24.84 -3.76 -8.48
N GLY A 67 23.67 -4.40 -8.51
CA GLY A 67 23.44 -5.74 -7.93
C GLY A 67 23.05 -5.74 -6.45
N PHE A 68 22.84 -4.57 -5.80
CA PHE A 68 22.28 -4.54 -4.45
C PHE A 68 20.83 -5.01 -4.47
N THR A 69 20.46 -5.89 -3.54
CA THR A 69 19.10 -6.43 -3.42
C THR A 69 18.46 -6.05 -2.09
N VAL A 70 17.19 -5.65 -2.13
CA VAL A 70 16.41 -5.33 -0.93
C VAL A 70 14.96 -5.76 -1.10
N TYR A 71 14.38 -6.31 -0.07
CA TYR A 71 12.96 -6.68 0.03
C TYR A 71 12.38 -6.18 1.36
N GLU A 72 11.10 -6.45 1.63
CA GLU A 72 10.23 -5.79 2.59
C GLU A 72 9.86 -4.36 2.16
N SER A 73 8.57 -4.11 2.02
CA SER A 73 8.05 -2.84 1.49
C SER A 73 8.56 -1.60 2.22
N ASN A 74 8.75 -1.70 3.54
CA ASN A 74 9.27 -0.60 4.36
C ASN A 74 10.72 -0.27 3.96
N ALA A 75 11.56 -1.31 3.83
CA ALA A 75 12.97 -1.15 3.49
C ALA A 75 13.14 -0.64 2.06
N VAL A 76 12.37 -1.19 1.11
CA VAL A 76 12.40 -0.76 -0.30
C VAL A 76 11.97 0.70 -0.43
N ALA A 77 10.84 1.08 0.19
CA ALA A 77 10.35 2.47 0.14
C ALA A 77 11.35 3.45 0.79
N TRP A 78 11.92 3.08 1.92
CA TRP A 78 12.95 3.88 2.60
C TRP A 78 14.19 4.08 1.75
N PHE A 79 14.70 2.99 1.16
CA PHE A 79 15.87 3.03 0.29
C PHE A 79 15.63 3.93 -0.93
N LEU A 80 14.48 3.79 -1.60
CA LEU A 80 14.14 4.63 -2.74
C LEU A 80 13.95 6.10 -2.34
N ALA A 81 13.35 6.39 -1.18
CA ALA A 81 13.18 7.75 -0.68
C ALA A 81 14.53 8.43 -0.43
N LYS A 82 15.48 7.73 0.16
CA LYS A 82 16.82 8.24 0.46
C LYS A 82 17.74 8.44 -0.78
N GLN A 83 17.27 8.07 -1.98
CA GLN A 83 17.99 8.42 -3.22
C GLN A 83 17.96 9.94 -3.50
N ASP A 84 16.97 10.67 -2.97
CA ASP A 84 17.02 12.12 -2.88
C ASP A 84 17.61 12.53 -1.50
N PRO A 85 18.81 13.13 -1.45
CA PRO A 85 19.43 13.53 -0.18
C PRO A 85 18.65 14.62 0.57
N ASN A 86 17.78 15.35 -0.13
CA ASN A 86 16.94 16.41 0.43
C ASN A 86 15.51 15.94 0.77
N THR A 87 15.25 14.63 0.64
CA THR A 87 13.90 14.08 0.85
C THR A 87 13.34 14.44 2.21
N LYS A 88 12.07 14.83 2.22
CA LYS A 88 11.24 14.93 3.43
C LYS A 88 10.38 13.68 3.67
N LEU A 89 10.38 12.75 2.74
CA LEU A 89 9.55 11.54 2.84
C LEU A 89 9.89 10.69 4.06
N CYS A 90 11.15 10.69 4.50
CA CYS A 90 11.57 9.93 5.68
C CYS A 90 11.38 10.68 7.01
N GLY A 91 10.89 11.92 7.00
CA GLY A 91 10.87 12.80 8.16
C GLY A 91 12.15 13.62 8.35
N SER A 92 12.11 14.57 9.25
CA SER A 92 13.21 15.50 9.58
C SER A 92 13.74 15.22 11.00
N GLY A 93 14.75 14.36 11.10
CA GLY A 93 15.38 13.99 12.36
C GLY A 93 14.71 12.83 13.09
N LEU A 94 15.37 12.35 14.12
CA LEU A 94 15.10 11.05 14.77
C LEU A 94 13.64 10.83 15.18
N LYS A 95 12.97 11.85 15.74
CA LYS A 95 11.58 11.71 16.22
C LYS A 95 10.60 11.48 15.07
N GLU A 96 10.72 12.28 14.00
CA GLU A 96 9.86 12.12 12.82
C GLU A 96 10.17 10.83 12.09
N GLU A 97 11.45 10.51 11.88
CA GLU A 97 11.90 9.25 11.27
C GLU A 97 11.35 8.04 12.02
N THR A 98 11.42 8.05 13.36
CA THR A 98 10.85 7.00 14.20
C THR A 98 9.31 6.91 14.03
N THR A 99 8.64 8.06 13.94
CA THR A 99 7.18 8.10 13.74
C THR A 99 6.78 7.59 12.37
N VAL A 100 7.55 7.91 11.32
CA VAL A 100 7.37 7.35 9.98
C VAL A 100 7.50 5.83 9.99
N LEU A 101 8.54 5.28 10.63
CA LEU A 101 8.73 3.84 10.77
C LEU A 101 7.59 3.17 11.56
N ARG A 102 7.09 3.83 12.61
CA ARG A 102 5.91 3.37 13.35
C ARG A 102 4.70 3.21 12.43
N TRP A 103 4.40 4.21 11.59
CA TRP A 103 3.27 4.16 10.66
C TRP A 103 3.45 3.12 9.56
N ALA A 104 4.67 2.93 9.05
CA ALA A 104 4.99 1.87 8.11
C ALA A 104 4.70 0.48 8.71
N SER A 105 5.12 0.26 9.96
CA SER A 105 4.84 -0.96 10.71
C SER A 105 3.35 -1.12 11.00
N PHE A 106 2.69 -0.07 11.49
CA PHE A 106 1.23 -0.06 11.73
C PHE A 106 0.45 -0.48 10.48
N THR A 107 0.79 0.09 9.32
CA THR A 107 0.10 -0.27 8.07
C THR A 107 0.24 -1.74 7.73
N ASN A 108 1.44 -2.30 7.87
CA ASN A 108 1.70 -3.69 7.48
C ASN A 108 1.14 -4.72 8.47
N TYR A 109 1.08 -4.40 9.76
CA TYR A 109 0.73 -5.35 10.82
C TYR A 109 -0.65 -5.11 11.43
N GLU A 110 -1.16 -3.87 11.43
CA GLU A 110 -2.43 -3.52 12.07
C GLU A 110 -3.52 -3.13 11.05
N LEU A 111 -3.18 -2.35 10.00
CA LEU A 111 -4.18 -1.83 9.06
C LEU A 111 -4.51 -2.82 7.94
N LEU A 112 -3.50 -3.31 7.23
CA LEU A 112 -3.72 -4.20 6.06
C LEU A 112 -4.32 -5.57 6.42
N PRO A 113 -3.93 -6.26 7.53
CA PRO A 113 -4.48 -7.56 7.85
C PRO A 113 -6.00 -7.59 8.03
N PRO A 114 -6.63 -6.72 8.83
CA PRO A 114 -8.10 -6.71 8.96
C PRO A 114 -8.81 -6.28 7.67
N ILE A 115 -8.28 -5.32 6.90
CA ILE A 115 -8.81 -4.98 5.58
C ILE A 115 -8.80 -6.21 4.67
N MET A 116 -7.70 -6.94 4.61
CA MET A 116 -7.60 -8.15 3.79
C MET A 116 -8.47 -9.30 4.31
N ALA A 117 -8.65 -9.40 5.63
CA ALA A 117 -9.59 -10.37 6.22
C ALA A 117 -11.03 -10.06 5.81
N TRP A 118 -11.41 -8.79 5.74
CA TRP A 118 -12.75 -8.36 5.29
C TRP A 118 -12.94 -8.56 3.78
N ILE A 119 -11.93 -8.29 2.98
CA ILE A 119 -11.99 -8.45 1.52
C ILE A 119 -12.16 -9.93 1.10
N ARG A 120 -11.42 -10.86 1.72
CA ARG A 120 -11.37 -12.26 1.28
C ARG A 120 -12.73 -12.95 1.15
N PRO A 121 -13.66 -12.88 2.12
CA PRO A 121 -15.00 -13.46 1.97
C PRO A 121 -15.82 -12.77 0.87
N ILE A 122 -15.65 -11.46 0.66
CA ILE A 122 -16.35 -10.69 -0.37
C ILE A 122 -15.98 -11.19 -1.78
N ILE A 123 -14.68 -11.49 -2.00
CA ILE A 123 -14.16 -11.95 -3.30
C ILE A 123 -14.13 -13.48 -3.44
N GLY A 124 -14.79 -14.21 -2.54
CA GLY A 124 -14.89 -15.68 -2.61
C GLY A 124 -13.62 -16.46 -2.23
N ARG A 125 -12.66 -15.82 -1.53
CA ARG A 125 -11.39 -16.46 -1.09
C ARG A 125 -11.35 -16.86 0.38
N ALA A 126 -12.48 -16.77 1.08
CA ALA A 126 -12.69 -17.26 2.43
C ALA A 126 -14.18 -17.54 2.64
N PRO A 127 -14.57 -18.35 3.64
CA PRO A 127 -15.97 -18.51 4.03
C PRO A 127 -16.64 -17.16 4.29
N SER A 128 -17.90 -17.00 3.87
CA SER A 128 -18.66 -15.77 4.01
C SER A 128 -19.99 -16.05 4.73
N SER A 129 -20.25 -15.27 5.77
CA SER A 129 -21.56 -15.16 6.42
C SER A 129 -21.73 -13.74 6.96
N PRO A 130 -22.95 -13.29 7.28
CA PRO A 130 -23.16 -11.98 7.90
C PRO A 130 -22.33 -11.78 9.18
N GLU A 131 -22.18 -12.80 9.99
CA GLU A 131 -21.41 -12.76 11.25
C GLU A 131 -19.91 -12.59 10.98
N ILE A 132 -19.36 -13.30 9.98
CA ILE A 132 -17.95 -13.19 9.57
C ILE A 132 -17.69 -11.78 9.04
N LEU A 133 -18.53 -11.27 8.16
CA LEU A 133 -18.37 -9.93 7.59
C LEU A 133 -18.42 -8.86 8.68
N LYS A 134 -19.36 -8.95 9.61
CA LYS A 134 -19.47 -8.04 10.75
C LYS A 134 -18.21 -8.07 11.62
N THR A 135 -17.71 -9.25 11.96
CA THR A 135 -16.48 -9.39 12.76
C THR A 135 -15.26 -8.76 12.06
N CYS A 136 -15.16 -8.93 10.73
CA CYS A 136 -14.08 -8.33 9.95
C CYS A 136 -14.20 -6.79 9.91
N GLU A 137 -15.41 -6.27 9.74
CA GLU A 137 -15.68 -4.83 9.79
C GLU A 137 -15.29 -4.25 11.15
N GLU A 138 -15.76 -4.84 12.25
CA GLU A 138 -15.45 -4.42 13.62
C GLU A 138 -13.93 -4.43 13.90
N ALA A 139 -13.20 -5.44 13.42
CA ALA A 139 -11.76 -5.49 13.55
C ALA A 139 -11.06 -4.37 12.75
N CYS A 140 -11.60 -4.01 11.58
CA CYS A 140 -11.10 -2.90 10.77
C CYS A 140 -11.35 -1.55 11.46
N GLU A 141 -12.51 -1.36 12.07
CA GLU A 141 -12.91 -0.15 12.77
C GLU A 141 -11.91 0.29 13.86
N LEU A 142 -11.27 -0.65 14.56
CA LEU A 142 -10.26 -0.33 15.58
C LEU A 142 -9.08 0.43 14.98
N THR A 143 -8.62 -0.01 13.82
CA THR A 143 -7.46 0.60 13.14
C THR A 143 -7.83 1.93 12.47
N ILE A 144 -9.05 2.04 11.94
CA ILE A 144 -9.57 3.27 11.36
C ILE A 144 -9.67 4.37 12.43
N ARG A 145 -10.24 4.06 13.60
CA ARG A 145 -10.31 5.01 14.73
C ARG A 145 -8.93 5.50 15.19
N ALA A 146 -7.92 4.63 15.16
CA ALA A 146 -6.55 5.03 15.49
C ALA A 146 -6.01 6.05 14.49
N ILE A 147 -6.28 5.87 13.18
CA ILE A 147 -5.91 6.82 12.14
C ILE A 147 -6.69 8.13 12.32
N GLU A 148 -8.01 8.08 12.53
CA GLU A 148 -8.85 9.26 12.75
C GLU A 148 -8.32 10.13 13.89
N LYS A 149 -8.01 9.49 15.03
CA LYS A 149 -7.48 10.18 16.21
C LYS A 149 -6.17 10.92 15.92
N GLU A 150 -5.27 10.30 15.16
CA GLU A 150 -3.94 10.85 14.87
C GLU A 150 -3.97 11.93 13.79
N ILE A 151 -4.89 11.85 12.82
CA ILE A 151 -4.97 12.79 11.70
C ILE A 151 -5.91 13.98 11.96
N THR A 152 -6.80 13.89 12.96
CA THR A 152 -7.73 14.98 13.29
C THR A 152 -6.97 16.29 13.53
N GLY A 153 -7.34 17.34 12.78
CA GLY A 153 -6.72 18.66 12.85
C GLY A 153 -5.34 18.75 12.17
N LYS A 154 -4.91 17.74 11.43
CA LYS A 154 -3.62 17.72 10.71
C LYS A 154 -3.83 17.45 9.23
N ASN A 155 -2.89 17.92 8.42
CA ASN A 155 -2.84 17.59 6.99
C ASN A 155 -2.10 16.28 6.71
N TYR A 156 -1.07 15.95 7.48
CA TYR A 156 -0.22 14.78 7.35
C TYR A 156 -0.01 14.11 8.71
N LEU A 157 0.32 12.83 8.70
CA LEU A 157 0.53 12.02 9.92
C LEU A 157 1.81 12.41 10.67
N VAL A 158 2.81 12.92 9.94
CA VAL A 158 4.10 13.31 10.50
C VAL A 158 4.53 14.66 9.92
N GLY A 159 4.77 15.64 10.78
CA GLY A 159 5.17 16.99 10.37
C GLY A 159 4.11 17.70 9.51
N ASP A 160 4.58 18.63 8.68
CA ASP A 160 3.73 19.52 7.88
C ASP A 160 3.77 19.20 6.37
N THR A 161 4.42 18.11 5.98
CA THR A 161 4.59 17.70 4.58
C THR A 161 4.33 16.21 4.40
N LEU A 162 4.05 15.81 3.16
CA LEU A 162 3.91 14.40 2.80
C LEU A 162 5.14 13.57 3.22
N THR A 163 4.89 12.46 3.90
CA THR A 163 5.92 11.50 4.31
C THR A 163 5.56 10.07 3.91
N LEU A 164 6.50 9.14 4.08
CA LEU A 164 6.22 7.71 3.90
C LEU A 164 5.10 7.22 4.83
N ALA A 165 4.87 7.85 6.00
CA ALA A 165 3.75 7.53 6.87
C ALA A 165 2.41 7.64 6.15
N ASP A 166 2.20 8.76 5.45
CA ASP A 166 0.98 9.01 4.67
C ASP A 166 0.88 8.03 3.49
N LEU A 167 1.97 7.82 2.77
CA LEU A 167 2.00 6.91 1.63
C LEU A 167 1.67 5.47 2.03
N PHE A 168 2.18 4.99 3.17
CA PHE A 168 1.86 3.66 3.69
C PHE A 168 0.38 3.56 4.05
N VAL A 169 -0.13 4.47 4.87
CA VAL A 169 -1.52 4.43 5.34
C VAL A 169 -2.49 4.56 4.18
N VAL A 170 -2.28 5.53 3.28
CA VAL A 170 -3.16 5.74 2.12
C VAL A 170 -3.11 4.56 1.13
N SER A 171 -1.95 3.92 0.95
CA SER A 171 -1.86 2.68 0.16
C SER A 171 -2.65 1.52 0.78
N GLY A 172 -2.65 1.43 2.12
CA GLY A 172 -3.49 0.47 2.85
C GLY A 172 -4.98 0.77 2.71
N LEU A 173 -5.39 2.03 2.91
CA LEU A 173 -6.78 2.48 2.74
C LEU A 173 -7.26 2.28 1.31
N ALA A 174 -6.44 2.56 0.30
CA ALA A 174 -6.76 2.34 -1.10
C ALA A 174 -7.21 0.89 -1.36
N ARG A 175 -6.63 -0.08 -0.64
CA ARG A 175 -7.05 -1.48 -0.73
C ARG A 175 -8.47 -1.67 -0.20
N GLY A 176 -8.83 -1.00 0.87
CA GLY A 176 -10.20 -0.97 1.39
C GLY A 176 -11.20 -0.36 0.39
N TYR A 177 -10.86 0.78 -0.20
CA TYR A 177 -11.70 1.45 -1.19
C TYR A 177 -11.90 0.63 -2.48
N GLN A 178 -10.97 -0.22 -2.84
CA GLN A 178 -11.15 -1.11 -3.99
C GLN A 178 -12.29 -2.12 -3.80
N TYR A 179 -12.64 -2.49 -2.55
CA TYR A 179 -13.55 -3.62 -2.30
C TYR A 179 -14.63 -3.40 -1.24
N VAL A 180 -14.30 -2.76 -0.12
CA VAL A 180 -15.14 -2.76 1.10
C VAL A 180 -15.48 -1.37 1.64
N PHE A 181 -14.66 -0.36 1.41
CA PHE A 181 -14.96 1.01 1.83
C PHE A 181 -15.86 1.69 0.81
N THR A 182 -17.17 1.55 1.04
CA THR A 182 -18.25 2.08 0.20
C THR A 182 -18.48 3.58 0.43
N LYS A 183 -19.40 4.18 -0.33
CA LYS A 183 -19.85 5.55 -0.08
C LYS A 183 -20.42 5.71 1.33
N SER A 184 -21.28 4.78 1.76
CA SER A 184 -21.85 4.79 3.11
C SER A 184 -20.78 4.64 4.21
N TRP A 185 -19.71 3.85 3.95
CA TRP A 185 -18.58 3.77 4.85
C TRP A 185 -17.82 5.10 4.92
N ALA A 186 -17.57 5.73 3.78
CA ALA A 186 -16.89 7.05 3.72
C ALA A 186 -17.67 8.15 4.46
N GLU A 187 -19.00 8.13 4.38
CA GLU A 187 -19.89 9.05 5.12
C GLU A 187 -19.81 8.84 6.65
N LYS A 188 -19.59 7.61 7.11
CA LYS A 188 -19.37 7.31 8.54
C LYS A 188 -17.97 7.71 9.04
N HIS A 189 -16.98 7.80 8.13
CA HIS A 189 -15.58 8.09 8.43
C HIS A 189 -15.06 9.31 7.67
N PRO A 190 -15.70 10.49 7.81
CA PRO A 190 -15.39 11.65 6.99
C PRO A 190 -13.94 12.13 7.16
N VAL A 191 -13.39 12.04 8.37
CA VAL A 191 -12.01 12.47 8.65
C VAL A 191 -10.99 11.62 7.89
N VAL A 192 -11.12 10.29 7.93
CA VAL A 192 -10.22 9.38 7.20
C VAL A 192 -10.45 9.50 5.69
N HIS A 193 -11.72 9.67 5.27
CA HIS A 193 -12.05 9.83 3.86
C HIS A 193 -11.41 11.10 3.27
N GLU A 194 -11.57 12.25 3.93
CA GLU A 194 -10.97 13.51 3.51
C GLU A 194 -9.43 13.43 3.48
N TYR A 195 -8.84 12.83 4.51
CA TYR A 195 -7.39 12.57 4.54
C TYR A 195 -6.94 11.71 3.38
N TYR A 196 -7.61 10.57 3.14
CA TYR A 196 -7.33 9.67 2.03
C TYR A 196 -7.40 10.41 0.68
N MET A 197 -8.47 11.14 0.44
CA MET A 197 -8.67 11.89 -0.81
C MET A 197 -7.61 12.99 -1.00
N ARG A 198 -7.27 13.70 0.06
CA ARG A 198 -6.24 14.75 0.02
C ARG A 198 -4.88 14.20 -0.36
N VAL A 199 -4.42 13.15 0.32
CA VAL A 199 -3.11 12.54 0.04
C VAL A 199 -3.09 11.85 -1.32
N ARG A 200 -4.19 11.16 -1.67
CA ARG A 200 -4.31 10.50 -2.97
C ARG A 200 -4.21 11.50 -4.13
N ASN A 201 -4.80 12.68 -4.00
CA ASN A 201 -4.82 13.70 -5.03
C ASN A 201 -3.58 14.63 -4.97
N ASP A 202 -2.71 14.44 -3.99
CA ASP A 202 -1.45 15.17 -3.92
C ASP A 202 -0.46 14.66 -5.01
N LYS A 203 0.51 15.50 -5.36
CA LYS A 203 1.61 15.16 -6.29
C LYS A 203 1.15 14.65 -7.66
N ASP A 204 0.41 15.50 -8.37
CA ASP A 204 0.19 15.38 -9.82
C ASP A 204 -0.38 14.02 -10.29
N GLY A 205 -1.21 13.39 -9.47
CA GLY A 205 -1.90 12.15 -9.84
C GLY A 205 -1.00 10.91 -9.86
N ILE A 206 0.12 10.90 -9.13
CA ILE A 206 1.00 9.72 -9.05
C ILE A 206 0.21 8.49 -8.58
N PHE A 207 -0.65 8.61 -7.57
CA PHE A 207 -1.48 7.48 -7.12
C PHE A 207 -2.40 6.96 -8.24
N ASP A 208 -3.03 7.86 -8.99
CA ASP A 208 -3.92 7.46 -10.09
C ASP A 208 -3.16 6.75 -11.21
N SER A 209 -1.91 7.13 -11.44
CA SER A 209 -1.04 6.45 -12.42
C SER A 209 -0.64 5.02 -12.00
N ILE A 210 -0.81 4.67 -10.72
CA ILE A 210 -0.47 3.35 -10.16
C ILE A 210 -1.72 2.49 -9.96
N LEU A 211 -2.79 3.08 -9.43
CA LEU A 211 -4.00 2.38 -9.01
C LEU A 211 -5.18 2.52 -9.98
N GLY A 212 -5.07 3.45 -10.95
CA GLY A 212 -6.19 3.93 -11.75
C GLY A 212 -7.05 4.94 -10.98
N SER A 213 -8.09 5.44 -11.63
CA SER A 213 -9.03 6.40 -11.04
C SER A 213 -9.68 5.84 -9.77
N ASN A 214 -9.88 6.71 -8.77
CA ASN A 214 -10.55 6.33 -7.54
C ASN A 214 -12.05 6.13 -7.77
N ILE A 215 -12.52 4.89 -7.73
CA ILE A 215 -13.95 4.56 -7.83
C ILE A 215 -14.41 4.11 -6.45
N ILE A 216 -15.26 4.91 -5.81
CA ILE A 216 -15.88 4.54 -4.53
C ILE A 216 -17.18 3.81 -4.86
N ARG A 217 -17.32 2.57 -4.42
CA ARG A 217 -18.46 1.71 -4.70
C ARG A 217 -19.65 2.06 -3.82
N ASP A 218 -20.85 1.75 -4.30
CA ASP A 218 -22.08 1.83 -3.49
C ASP A 218 -22.17 0.63 -2.53
N GLU A 219 -21.76 -0.56 -3.01
CA GLU A 219 -21.79 -1.82 -2.25
C GLU A 219 -20.41 -2.50 -2.25
N PRO A 220 -20.08 -3.27 -1.20
CA PRO A 220 -18.88 -4.10 -1.17
C PRO A 220 -18.83 -5.08 -2.34
N GLY A 221 -17.68 -5.21 -2.99
CA GLY A 221 -17.56 -6.12 -4.14
C GLY A 221 -16.28 -5.91 -4.93
N GLY A 222 -16.14 -6.65 -6.02
CA GLY A 222 -15.03 -6.60 -6.95
C GLY A 222 -14.56 -7.99 -7.34
N THR A 223 -13.85 -8.09 -8.45
CA THR A 223 -13.14 -9.29 -8.87
C THR A 223 -11.70 -9.24 -8.39
N TYR A 224 -11.18 -10.35 -7.92
CA TYR A 224 -9.78 -10.45 -7.51
C TYR A 224 -9.08 -11.54 -8.30
N PRO A 225 -7.94 -11.26 -8.85
CA PRO A 225 -7.31 -9.95 -8.93
C PRO A 225 -8.04 -9.08 -9.97
N ASP A 226 -8.22 -7.79 -9.69
CA ASP A 226 -8.66 -6.84 -10.71
C ASP A 226 -7.53 -6.63 -11.72
N TYR A 227 -7.39 -7.60 -12.61
CA TYR A 227 -6.52 -7.54 -13.77
C TYR A 227 -7.29 -6.95 -14.95
N ASP A 228 -7.59 -5.70 -14.89
CA ASP A 228 -7.88 -4.96 -16.11
C ASP A 228 -6.55 -4.43 -16.64
N GLY A 229 -5.86 -5.33 -17.35
CA GLY A 229 -4.79 -5.04 -18.27
C GLY A 229 -3.64 -4.14 -17.77
N LEU A 230 -2.46 -4.74 -17.60
CA LEU A 230 -1.24 -4.08 -18.07
C LEU A 230 -1.08 -4.35 -19.55
#